data_f3a35062119c7c46e80209374d4fc1f3
#
_entry.id   f3a35062119c7c46e80209374d4fc1f3
#
_cell.length_a   1.000
_cell.length_b   1.000
_cell.length_c   1.000
_cell.angle_alpha   90.00
_cell.angle_beta   90.00
_cell.angle_gamma   90.00
#
_symmetry.space_group_name_H-M   'P 1'
#
loop_
_entity.id
_entity.type
_entity.pdbx_description
1 polymer ?
#
loop_
_entity_poly.entity_id
_entity_poly.type
_entity_poly.pdbx_seq_one_letter_code
_entity_poly.pdbx_strand_id
1 'polypeptide(L)'
;MELIRFQYTNWTQQADPKYSTKSILNLISDWQYNCPVDFISDHLAEISTVYKYKFDVKNPLDLWPQWSGVKHGDELDYIFGRPLGSLEEFPNEHKQLSKFMIETWSNFAKYGNPNRSS
;
A
#
# COMPACT_ATOMS: atom_id res chain seq x y z
N MET A 1 2.99 8.91 -25.94
CA MET A 1 1.63 8.91 -25.32
C MET A 1 0.86 7.62 -25.58
N GLU A 2 1.01 6.97 -26.73
CA GLU A 2 0.30 5.73 -27.09
C GLU A 2 0.65 4.53 -26.21
N LEU A 3 1.92 4.35 -25.83
CA LEU A 3 2.36 3.25 -24.95
C LEU A 3 1.72 3.32 -23.56
N ILE A 4 1.62 4.51 -22.98
CA ILE A 4 0.97 4.73 -21.66
C ILE A 4 -0.52 4.36 -21.77
N ARG A 5 -1.18 4.83 -22.82
CA ARG A 5 -2.58 4.48 -23.07
C ARG A 5 -2.74 2.96 -23.24
N PHE A 6 -1.86 2.33 -24.00
CA PHE A 6 -1.90 0.87 -24.19
C PHE A 6 -1.76 0.13 -22.86
N GLN A 7 -0.79 0.48 -22.03
CA GLN A 7 -0.50 -0.18 -20.75
C GLN A 7 -1.65 -0.06 -19.74
N TYR A 8 -2.27 1.11 -19.64
CA TYR A 8 -3.26 1.40 -18.58
C TYR A 8 -4.72 1.30 -19.05
N THR A 9 -4.99 1.02 -20.31
CA THR A 9 -6.38 0.86 -20.79
C THR A 9 -6.87 -0.57 -20.56
N ASN A 10 -8.03 -0.69 -19.89
CA ASN A 10 -8.76 -1.96 -19.89
C ASN A 10 -9.51 -2.11 -21.21
N TRP A 11 -8.92 -2.83 -22.15
CA TRP A 11 -9.43 -2.99 -23.52
C TRP A 11 -10.75 -3.76 -23.60
N THR A 12 -11.10 -4.55 -22.59
CA THR A 12 -12.32 -5.34 -22.54
C THR A 12 -13.51 -4.57 -21.98
N GLN A 13 -13.29 -3.46 -21.27
CA GLN A 13 -14.32 -2.72 -20.54
C GLN A 13 -14.15 -1.20 -20.69
N GLN A 14 -13.82 -0.73 -21.88
CA GLN A 14 -13.54 0.69 -22.16
C GLN A 14 -14.75 1.62 -21.96
N ALA A 15 -15.96 1.12 -22.12
CA ALA A 15 -17.19 1.92 -22.03
C ALA A 15 -17.61 2.23 -20.59
N ASP A 16 -17.07 1.54 -19.58
CA ASP A 16 -17.43 1.76 -18.17
C ASP A 16 -16.49 2.81 -17.55
N PRO A 17 -17.01 3.97 -17.12
CA PRO A 17 -16.22 5.04 -16.49
C PRO A 17 -15.41 4.60 -15.28
N LYS A 18 -15.86 3.59 -14.54
CA LYS A 18 -15.16 3.01 -13.39
C LYS A 18 -13.77 2.47 -13.78
N TYR A 19 -13.68 1.77 -14.92
CA TYR A 19 -12.40 1.22 -15.37
C TYR A 19 -11.46 2.29 -15.91
N SER A 20 -12.00 3.31 -16.57
CA SER A 20 -11.23 4.47 -16.99
C SER A 20 -10.63 5.21 -15.79
N THR A 21 -11.43 5.45 -14.74
CA THR A 21 -10.95 6.05 -13.49
C THR A 21 -9.89 5.20 -12.82
N LYS A 22 -10.09 3.89 -12.71
CA LYS A 22 -9.11 2.97 -12.14
C LYS A 22 -7.79 2.97 -12.93
N SER A 23 -7.86 3.04 -14.24
CA SER A 23 -6.66 3.14 -15.10
C SER A 23 -5.86 4.40 -14.82
N ILE A 24 -6.52 5.54 -14.66
CA ILE A 24 -5.87 6.80 -14.29
C ILE A 24 -5.25 6.73 -12.90
N LEU A 25 -5.96 6.16 -11.92
CA LEU A 25 -5.44 5.98 -10.57
C LEU A 25 -4.19 5.08 -10.56
N ASN A 26 -4.20 4.00 -11.33
CA ASN A 26 -3.04 3.11 -11.45
C ASN A 26 -1.85 3.85 -12.08
N LEU A 27 -2.07 4.59 -13.16
CA LEU A 27 -1.02 5.40 -13.80
C LEU A 27 -0.39 6.40 -12.80
N ILE A 28 -1.22 7.13 -12.05
CA ILE A 28 -0.76 8.09 -11.05
C ILE A 28 0.01 7.40 -9.93
N SER A 29 -0.50 6.25 -9.46
CA SER A 29 0.16 5.47 -8.40
C SER A 29 1.52 4.95 -8.85
N ASP A 30 1.64 4.45 -10.05
CA ASP A 30 2.91 3.98 -10.59
C ASP A 30 3.89 5.13 -10.79
N TRP A 31 3.43 6.26 -11.33
CA TRP A 31 4.28 7.42 -11.58
C TRP A 31 4.77 8.08 -10.29
N GLN A 32 3.89 8.24 -9.28
CA GLN A 32 4.23 9.00 -8.06
C GLN A 32 4.86 8.13 -6.96
N TYR A 33 4.53 6.83 -6.91
CA TYR A 33 4.91 5.98 -5.79
C TYR A 33 5.65 4.71 -6.22
N ASN A 34 5.01 3.83 -7.00
CA ASN A 34 5.56 2.50 -7.25
C ASN A 34 6.90 2.55 -8.01
N CYS A 35 6.95 3.23 -9.15
CA CYS A 35 8.19 3.33 -9.94
C CYS A 35 9.32 4.06 -9.20
N PRO A 36 9.10 5.21 -8.52
CA PRO A 36 10.14 5.84 -7.71
C PRO A 36 10.64 4.96 -6.56
N VAL A 37 9.74 4.25 -5.88
CA VAL A 37 10.13 3.33 -4.79
C VAL A 37 10.93 2.15 -5.34
N ASP A 38 10.52 1.56 -6.45
CA ASP A 38 11.28 0.48 -7.11
C ASP A 38 12.67 0.96 -7.51
N PHE A 39 12.75 2.10 -8.19
CA PHE A 39 14.02 2.67 -8.63
C PHE A 39 15.00 2.92 -7.47
N ILE A 40 14.53 3.56 -6.39
CA ILE A 40 15.36 3.84 -5.21
C ILE A 40 15.75 2.54 -4.51
N SER A 41 14.82 1.59 -4.37
CA SER A 41 15.08 0.31 -3.71
C SER A 41 16.16 -0.48 -4.42
N ASP A 42 16.13 -0.54 -5.74
CA ASP A 42 17.12 -1.26 -6.56
C ASP A 42 18.52 -0.65 -6.40
N HIS A 43 18.64 0.68 -6.44
CA HIS A 43 19.92 1.36 -6.25
C HIS A 43 20.47 1.21 -4.83
N LEU A 44 19.61 1.30 -3.81
CA LEU A 44 20.03 1.10 -2.43
C LEU A 44 20.43 -0.35 -2.16
N ALA A 45 19.81 -1.32 -2.84
CA ALA A 45 20.14 -2.73 -2.68
C ALA A 45 21.56 -3.09 -3.14
N GLU A 46 22.18 -2.26 -3.98
CA GLU A 46 23.58 -2.42 -4.40
C GLU A 46 24.58 -2.16 -3.24
N ILE A 47 24.19 -1.35 -2.25
CA ILE A 47 25.08 -0.89 -1.18
C ILE A 47 24.57 -1.21 0.23
N SER A 48 23.33 -1.65 0.37
CA SER A 48 22.71 -1.93 1.69
C SER A 48 21.59 -2.95 1.57
N THR A 49 21.18 -3.51 2.71
CA THR A 49 19.98 -4.36 2.79
C THR A 49 18.74 -3.49 2.71
N VAL A 50 17.86 -3.81 1.80
CA VAL A 50 16.58 -3.11 1.60
C VAL A 50 15.41 -4.04 1.92
N TYR A 51 14.46 -3.54 2.68
CA TYR A 51 13.19 -4.19 2.94
C TYR A 51 12.09 -3.37 2.29
N LYS A 52 11.37 -3.99 1.35
CA LYS A 52 10.25 -3.36 0.64
C LYS A 52 8.97 -4.13 0.92
N TYR A 53 7.88 -3.43 1.16
CA TYR A 53 6.56 -4.03 1.28
C TYR A 53 5.52 -3.25 0.47
N LYS A 54 4.43 -3.91 0.15
CA LYS A 54 3.25 -3.29 -0.43
C LYS A 54 2.09 -3.47 0.54
N PHE A 55 1.48 -2.36 0.97
CA PHE A 55 0.26 -2.40 1.75
C PHE A 55 -0.95 -2.48 0.82
N ASP A 56 -1.73 -3.56 0.92
CA ASP A 56 -2.86 -3.83 0.03
C ASP A 56 -4.10 -4.29 0.82
N VAL A 57 -4.29 -3.73 2.01
CA VAL A 57 -5.43 -4.01 2.88
C VAL A 57 -6.30 -2.77 3.00
N LYS A 58 -7.52 -2.86 2.47
CA LYS A 58 -8.47 -1.76 2.53
C LYS A 58 -9.03 -1.60 3.94
N ASN A 59 -9.07 -0.35 4.43
CA ASN A 59 -9.70 -0.03 5.71
C ASN A 59 -11.21 -0.36 5.64
N PRO A 60 -11.75 -1.20 6.55
CA PRO A 60 -13.15 -1.61 6.54
C PRO A 60 -14.11 -0.45 6.83
N LEU A 61 -13.61 0.61 7.46
CA LEU A 61 -14.39 1.82 7.80
C LEU A 61 -14.31 2.89 6.71
N ASP A 62 -13.61 2.61 5.61
CA ASP A 62 -13.47 3.54 4.50
C ASP A 62 -14.77 3.66 3.70
N LEU A 63 -15.23 4.90 3.51
CA LEU A 63 -16.43 5.24 2.74
C LEU A 63 -16.21 5.19 1.22
N TRP A 64 -14.97 5.07 0.76
CA TRP A 64 -14.67 5.00 -0.66
C TRP A 64 -15.09 3.65 -1.28
N PRO A 65 -15.54 3.66 -2.54
CA PRO A 65 -15.96 2.42 -3.22
C PRO A 65 -14.88 1.33 -3.19
N GLN A 66 -15.29 0.07 -3.13
CA GLN A 66 -14.36 -1.06 -3.07
C GLN A 66 -13.37 -1.10 -4.25
N TRP A 67 -13.81 -0.67 -5.45
CA TRP A 67 -12.94 -0.64 -6.63
C TRP A 67 -11.82 0.41 -6.57
N SER A 68 -11.88 1.39 -5.67
CA SER A 68 -10.83 2.42 -5.52
C SER A 68 -9.52 1.87 -4.98
N GLY A 69 -9.54 0.68 -4.36
CA GLY A 69 -8.36 0.09 -3.77
C GLY A 69 -7.93 0.77 -2.47
N VAL A 70 -6.66 0.64 -2.14
CA VAL A 70 -6.02 1.20 -0.94
C VAL A 70 -5.45 2.58 -1.29
N LYS A 71 -5.64 3.55 -0.42
CA LYS A 71 -5.15 4.92 -0.63
C LYS A 71 -3.75 5.09 -0.04
N HIS A 72 -3.04 6.07 -0.56
CA HIS A 72 -1.78 6.51 0.03
C HIS A 72 -2.00 6.97 1.48
N GLY A 73 -1.25 6.39 2.42
CA GLY A 73 -1.35 6.70 3.84
C GLY A 73 -2.31 5.81 4.63
N ASP A 74 -3.06 4.89 4.01
CA ASP A 74 -3.96 3.97 4.72
C ASP A 74 -3.19 3.05 5.70
N GLU A 75 -1.92 2.75 5.43
CA GLU A 75 -1.05 1.96 6.31
C GLU A 75 -0.75 2.66 7.64
N LEU A 76 -0.84 3.99 7.69
CA LEU A 76 -0.54 4.76 8.90
C LEU A 76 -1.49 4.43 10.05
N ASP A 77 -2.76 4.18 9.77
CA ASP A 77 -3.73 3.73 10.76
C ASP A 77 -3.24 2.46 11.48
N TYR A 78 -2.61 1.54 10.76
CA TYR A 78 -2.12 0.26 11.29
C TYR A 78 -0.78 0.40 12.00
N ILE A 79 0.14 1.18 11.46
CA ILE A 79 1.46 1.45 12.07
C ILE A 79 1.30 2.16 13.41
N PHE A 80 0.34 3.09 13.51
CA PHE A 80 0.07 3.84 14.75
C PHE A 80 -1.02 3.22 15.63
N GLY A 81 -1.50 2.03 15.30
CA GLY A 81 -2.34 1.24 16.20
C GLY A 81 -3.79 1.67 16.30
N ARG A 82 -4.33 2.45 15.36
CA ARG A 82 -5.74 2.85 15.37
C ARG A 82 -6.69 1.66 15.55
N PRO A 83 -6.53 0.51 14.86
CA PRO A 83 -7.40 -0.64 15.06
C PRO A 83 -7.39 -1.23 16.48
N LEU A 84 -6.37 -0.94 17.28
CA LEU A 84 -6.21 -1.48 18.64
C LEU A 84 -6.82 -0.59 19.72
N GLY A 85 -6.84 0.73 19.50
CA GLY A 85 -7.25 1.72 20.51
C GLY A 85 -8.51 2.51 20.14
N SER A 86 -9.10 2.29 18.97
CA SER A 86 -10.26 3.00 18.47
C SER A 86 -11.55 2.57 19.20
N LEU A 87 -12.47 3.53 19.39
CA LEU A 87 -13.85 3.24 19.76
C LEU A 87 -14.64 2.59 18.62
N GLU A 88 -14.11 2.64 17.41
CA GLU A 88 -14.66 1.99 16.23
C GLU A 88 -14.31 0.50 16.24
N GLU A 89 -15.29 -0.35 15.92
CA GLU A 89 -15.09 -1.79 15.90
C GLU A 89 -14.38 -2.23 14.60
N PHE A 90 -13.07 -2.39 14.68
CA PHE A 90 -12.31 -3.06 13.64
C PHE A 90 -12.42 -4.58 13.76
N PRO A 91 -12.55 -5.32 12.64
CA PRO A 91 -12.46 -6.77 12.62
C PRO A 91 -11.15 -7.26 13.24
N ASN A 92 -11.17 -8.47 13.83
CA ASN A 92 -10.01 -8.99 14.53
C ASN A 92 -8.76 -9.15 13.64
N GLU A 93 -8.94 -9.47 12.38
CA GLU A 93 -7.86 -9.54 11.37
C GLU A 93 -7.12 -8.21 11.20
N HIS A 94 -7.84 -7.08 11.23
CA HIS A 94 -7.24 -5.75 11.17
C HIS A 94 -6.49 -5.39 12.45
N LYS A 95 -6.98 -5.84 13.61
CA LYS A 95 -6.26 -5.70 14.89
C LYS A 95 -4.95 -6.50 14.90
N GLN A 96 -4.99 -7.73 14.38
CA GLN A 96 -3.79 -8.55 14.23
C GLN A 96 -2.79 -7.94 13.26
N LEU A 97 -3.26 -7.44 12.11
CA LEU A 97 -2.42 -6.74 11.15
C LEU A 97 -1.75 -5.52 11.78
N SER A 98 -2.49 -4.73 12.55
CA SER A 98 -1.92 -3.56 13.24
C SER A 98 -0.81 -3.95 14.21
N LYS A 99 -1.01 -5.01 15.02
CA LYS A 99 0.06 -5.53 15.91
C LYS A 99 1.30 -5.94 15.12
N PHE A 100 1.11 -6.68 14.04
CA PHE A 100 2.20 -7.09 13.14
C PHE A 100 2.94 -5.89 12.54
N MET A 101 2.22 -4.89 12.06
CA MET A 101 2.82 -3.67 11.48
C MET A 101 3.64 -2.90 12.53
N ILE A 102 3.10 -2.70 13.73
CA ILE A 102 3.80 -2.02 14.83
C ILE A 102 5.09 -2.77 15.17
N GLU A 103 5.03 -4.09 15.32
CA GLU A 103 6.20 -4.92 15.63
C GLU A 103 7.26 -4.83 14.52
N THR A 104 6.85 -5.01 13.28
CA THR A 104 7.73 -4.97 12.10
C THR A 104 8.47 -3.64 11.99
N TRP A 105 7.76 -2.52 12.10
CA TRP A 105 8.36 -1.19 12.04
C TRP A 105 9.24 -0.89 13.25
N SER A 106 8.82 -1.31 14.45
CA SER A 106 9.63 -1.16 15.67
C SER A 106 10.91 -1.97 15.60
N ASN A 107 10.85 -3.20 15.07
CA ASN A 107 12.02 -4.05 14.89
C ASN A 107 13.00 -3.44 13.88
N PHE A 108 12.50 -2.93 12.77
CA PHE A 108 13.33 -2.24 11.80
C PHE A 108 14.01 -1.02 12.40
N ALA A 109 13.27 -0.17 13.12
CA ALA A 109 13.83 1.03 13.76
C ALA A 109 14.90 0.71 14.83
N LYS A 110 14.73 -0.39 15.58
CA LYS A 110 15.66 -0.77 16.65
C LYS A 110 16.88 -1.54 16.14
N TYR A 111 16.69 -2.39 15.15
CA TYR A 111 17.66 -3.42 14.80
C TYR A 111 18.06 -3.41 13.31
N GLY A 112 17.45 -2.56 12.49
CA GLY A 112 17.65 -2.56 11.03
C GLY A 112 17.10 -3.81 10.32
N ASN A 113 16.32 -4.64 11.04
CA ASN A 113 15.73 -5.86 10.48
C ASN A 113 14.28 -6.01 10.95
N PRO A 114 13.29 -5.91 10.05
CA PRO A 114 11.88 -5.99 10.41
C PRO A 114 11.44 -7.39 10.84
N ASN A 115 12.17 -8.44 10.40
CA ASN A 115 11.82 -9.85 10.61
C ASN A 115 12.44 -10.46 11.87
N ARG A 116 13.06 -9.64 12.72
CA ARG A 116 13.66 -10.14 13.95
C ARG A 116 12.56 -10.55 14.92
N SER A 117 12.46 -11.83 15.24
CA SER A 117 11.65 -12.31 16.36
C SER A 117 12.29 -11.86 17.68
N SER A 118 11.49 -11.27 18.56
CA SER A 118 11.86 -10.97 19.94
C SER A 118 12.14 -12.22 20.75
#